data_4255e3c1700484748c9aff9116ce0f35
#
_entry.id   4255e3c1700484748c9aff9116ce0f35
#
_cell.length_a   1.000
_cell.length_b   1.000
_cell.length_c   1.000
_cell.angle_alpha   90.00
_cell.angle_beta   90.00
_cell.angle_gamma   90.00
#
_symmetry.space_group_name_H-M   'P 1'
#
loop_
_entity.id
_entity.type
_entity.pdbx_description
1 polymer ?
#
loop_
_entity_poly.entity_id
_entity_poly.type
_entity_poly.pdbx_seq_one_letter_code
_entity_poly.pdbx_strand_id
1 'polypeptide(L)'
;TEKDEFIVNLNKNISDVEQELSTVNNEAFVTAEKENNVKMIEYYIEKIEAIANLPQIGEPAIDFTYPDKEGNEFSLSTFKGSLVYVDVWATWCGPCKAEIPALKTLEHDYHNNNITFLSVSVDTDKEAWLNMVADKQLGGVQLWANGWTEITKSYAINGIPRFMLFDTDGNVISL
;
A
#
# COMPACT_ATOMS: atom_id res chain seq x y z
N THR A 1 21.64 -7.55 -11.01
CA THR A 1 20.45 -6.67 -11.03
C THR A 1 20.68 -5.46 -10.15
N GLU A 2 19.91 -4.37 -10.31
CA GLU A 2 19.95 -3.20 -9.41
C GLU A 2 19.74 -3.61 -7.94
N LYS A 3 18.89 -4.62 -7.69
CA LYS A 3 18.69 -5.24 -6.38
C LYS A 3 19.99 -5.79 -5.79
N ASP A 4 20.75 -6.55 -6.58
CA ASP A 4 22.00 -7.17 -6.09
C ASP A 4 23.06 -6.12 -5.77
N GLU A 5 23.14 -5.07 -6.60
CA GLU A 5 24.06 -3.94 -6.37
C GLU A 5 23.69 -3.17 -5.10
N PHE A 6 22.40 -2.93 -4.88
CA PHE A 6 21.93 -2.29 -3.65
C PHE A 6 22.26 -3.12 -2.40
N ILE A 7 22.00 -4.44 -2.44
CA ILE A 7 22.32 -5.35 -1.32
C ILE A 7 23.82 -5.35 -1.03
N VAL A 8 24.67 -5.36 -2.06
CA VAL A 8 26.13 -5.30 -1.90
C VAL A 8 26.55 -3.99 -1.23
N ASN A 9 26.01 -2.85 -1.68
CA ASN A 9 26.31 -1.54 -1.12
C ASN A 9 25.81 -1.42 0.32
N LEU A 10 24.63 -1.96 0.64
CA LEU A 10 24.08 -1.99 1.99
C LEU A 10 25.00 -2.78 2.93
N ASN A 11 25.39 -4.00 2.53
CA ASN A 11 26.28 -4.85 3.32
C ASN A 11 27.67 -4.19 3.56
N LYS A 12 28.18 -3.47 2.57
CA LYS A 12 29.43 -2.71 2.72
C LYS A 12 29.27 -1.61 3.77
N ASN A 13 28.23 -0.79 3.67
CA ASN A 13 27.97 0.29 4.64
C ASN A 13 27.83 -0.25 6.06
N ILE A 14 27.20 -1.42 6.23
CA ILE A 14 27.09 -2.10 7.53
C ILE A 14 28.45 -2.47 8.07
N SER A 15 29.31 -3.08 7.24
CA SER A 15 30.67 -3.46 7.64
C SER A 15 31.49 -2.23 8.06
N ASP A 16 31.34 -1.11 7.35
CA ASP A 16 32.03 0.13 7.68
C ASP A 16 31.55 0.68 9.05
N VAL A 17 30.24 0.68 9.30
CA VAL A 17 29.65 1.10 10.59
C VAL A 17 30.06 0.15 11.73
N GLU A 18 30.07 -1.16 11.50
CA GLU A 18 30.54 -2.13 12.50
C GLU A 18 32.01 -1.92 12.86
N GLN A 19 32.86 -1.57 11.90
CA GLN A 19 34.23 -1.24 12.11
C GLN A 19 34.40 0.04 12.97
N GLU A 20 33.61 1.08 12.68
CA GLU A 20 33.59 2.31 13.49
C GLU A 20 33.13 2.02 14.94
N LEU A 21 32.04 1.26 15.08
CA LEU A 21 31.49 0.86 16.38
C LEU A 21 32.51 0.04 17.23
N SER A 22 33.41 -0.70 16.57
CA SER A 22 34.46 -1.47 17.28
C SER A 22 35.42 -0.60 18.07
N THR A 23 35.52 0.69 17.76
CA THR A 23 36.35 1.68 18.44
C THR A 23 35.68 2.32 19.65
N VAL A 24 34.36 2.11 19.81
CA VAL A 24 33.55 2.71 20.87
C VAL A 24 33.67 1.89 22.17
N ASN A 25 34.18 2.48 23.23
CA ASN A 25 34.30 1.83 24.54
C ASN A 25 33.01 1.95 25.37
N ASN A 26 31.89 1.47 24.82
CA ASN A 26 30.57 1.37 25.49
C ASN A 26 29.81 0.17 24.91
N GLU A 27 29.90 -0.98 25.57
CA GLU A 27 29.36 -2.24 25.11
C GLU A 27 27.82 -2.19 24.93
N ALA A 28 27.12 -1.55 25.84
CA ALA A 28 25.64 -1.42 25.76
C ALA A 28 25.21 -0.59 24.55
N PHE A 29 25.93 0.49 24.26
CA PHE A 29 25.66 1.33 23.07
C PHE A 29 25.98 0.53 21.79
N VAL A 30 27.12 -0.13 21.71
CA VAL A 30 27.52 -0.93 20.52
C VAL A 30 26.51 -2.04 20.25
N THR A 31 26.03 -2.72 21.29
CA THR A 31 25.02 -3.77 21.14
C THR A 31 23.70 -3.21 20.62
N ALA A 32 23.23 -2.11 21.17
CA ALA A 32 21.97 -1.47 20.73
C ALA A 32 22.07 -0.99 19.27
N GLU A 33 23.20 -0.41 18.85
CA GLU A 33 23.38 0.05 17.47
C GLU A 33 23.46 -1.13 16.48
N LYS A 34 24.09 -2.24 16.85
CA LYS A 34 24.11 -3.45 16.02
C LYS A 34 22.72 -4.03 15.85
N GLU A 35 21.92 -4.11 16.91
CA GLU A 35 20.53 -4.57 16.84
C GLU A 35 19.65 -3.66 15.97
N ASN A 36 19.84 -2.34 16.07
CA ASN A 36 19.13 -1.36 15.24
C ASN A 36 19.51 -1.51 13.76
N ASN A 37 20.78 -1.70 13.45
CA ASN A 37 21.26 -1.90 12.09
C ASN A 37 20.66 -3.17 11.47
N VAL A 38 20.63 -4.29 12.21
CA VAL A 38 20.01 -5.54 11.73
C VAL A 38 18.54 -5.30 11.38
N LYS A 39 17.77 -4.69 12.27
CA LYS A 39 16.33 -4.38 12.01
C LYS A 39 16.14 -3.46 10.81
N MET A 40 17.00 -2.47 10.65
CA MET A 40 16.96 -1.57 9.49
C MET A 40 17.23 -2.32 8.19
N ILE A 41 18.19 -3.22 8.18
CA ILE A 41 18.54 -4.06 7.03
C ILE A 41 17.37 -4.94 6.64
N GLU A 42 16.82 -5.69 7.60
CA GLU A 42 15.67 -6.56 7.41
C GLU A 42 14.49 -5.76 6.81
N TYR A 43 14.22 -4.57 7.35
CA TYR A 43 13.20 -3.67 6.83
C TYR A 43 13.44 -3.29 5.36
N TYR A 44 14.67 -2.89 4.99
CA TYR A 44 14.96 -2.49 3.61
C TYR A 44 14.95 -3.68 2.64
N ILE A 45 15.43 -4.85 3.07
CA ILE A 45 15.37 -6.08 2.27
C ILE A 45 13.90 -6.43 1.99
N GLU A 46 13.04 -6.44 3.01
CA GLU A 46 11.61 -6.69 2.85
C GLU A 46 10.96 -5.72 1.85
N LYS A 47 11.30 -4.43 1.93
CA LYS A 47 10.80 -3.41 1.00
C LYS A 47 11.24 -3.64 -0.45
N ILE A 48 12.50 -3.98 -0.65
CA ILE A 48 13.05 -4.26 -1.99
C ILE A 48 12.43 -5.52 -2.57
N GLU A 49 12.25 -6.55 -1.76
CA GLU A 49 11.59 -7.78 -2.17
C GLU A 49 10.13 -7.54 -2.53
N ALA A 50 9.40 -6.76 -1.75
CA ALA A 50 8.03 -6.38 -2.07
C ALA A 50 7.95 -5.65 -3.42
N ILE A 51 8.84 -4.67 -3.68
CA ILE A 51 8.88 -3.96 -4.96
C ILE A 51 9.26 -4.89 -6.12
N ALA A 52 10.24 -5.78 -5.91
CA ALA A 52 10.69 -6.72 -6.94
C ALA A 52 9.64 -7.77 -7.31
N ASN A 53 8.70 -8.03 -6.41
CA ASN A 53 7.60 -8.98 -6.59
C ASN A 53 6.31 -8.33 -7.08
N LEU A 54 6.31 -7.01 -7.33
CA LEU A 54 5.13 -6.34 -7.91
C LEU A 54 4.83 -6.89 -9.30
N PRO A 55 3.56 -7.18 -9.60
CA PRO A 55 3.15 -7.58 -10.93
C PRO A 55 3.42 -6.44 -11.91
N GLN A 56 3.92 -6.80 -13.09
CA GLN A 56 4.18 -5.85 -14.16
C GLN A 56 2.89 -5.47 -14.89
N ILE A 57 2.94 -4.39 -15.66
CA ILE A 57 1.81 -4.01 -16.53
C ILE A 57 1.45 -5.17 -17.46
N GLY A 58 0.18 -5.54 -17.49
CA GLY A 58 -0.36 -6.69 -18.25
C GLY A 58 -0.31 -8.03 -17.50
N GLU A 59 0.33 -8.12 -16.35
CA GLU A 59 0.31 -9.32 -15.52
C GLU A 59 -0.91 -9.35 -14.59
N PRO A 60 -1.35 -10.55 -14.16
CA PRO A 60 -2.45 -10.69 -13.20
C PRO A 60 -2.18 -9.93 -11.91
N ALA A 61 -3.17 -9.17 -11.46
CA ALA A 61 -3.13 -8.48 -10.17
C ALA A 61 -3.06 -9.47 -9.00
N ILE A 62 -2.44 -9.05 -7.90
CA ILE A 62 -2.49 -9.78 -6.63
C ILE A 62 -3.85 -9.51 -6.01
N ASP A 63 -4.62 -10.57 -5.77
CA ASP A 63 -5.96 -10.43 -5.19
C ASP A 63 -5.89 -10.03 -3.71
N PHE A 64 -6.92 -9.33 -3.24
CA PHE A 64 -7.11 -8.97 -1.85
C PHE A 64 -8.60 -9.01 -1.53
N THR A 65 -8.98 -9.21 -0.26
CA THR A 65 -10.38 -9.31 0.16
C THR A 65 -10.58 -8.50 1.43
N TYR A 66 -11.61 -7.63 1.41
CA TYR A 66 -11.99 -6.82 2.56
C TYR A 66 -13.51 -6.65 2.66
N PRO A 67 -14.03 -6.44 3.88
CA PRO A 67 -15.45 -6.17 4.08
C PRO A 67 -15.84 -4.75 3.66
N ASP A 68 -17.06 -4.62 3.17
CA ASP A 68 -17.76 -3.34 3.01
C ASP A 68 -18.33 -2.81 4.35
N LYS A 69 -19.10 -1.75 4.27
CA LYS A 69 -19.74 -1.12 5.45
C LYS A 69 -20.80 -2.02 6.10
N GLU A 70 -21.43 -2.92 5.35
CA GLU A 70 -22.41 -3.91 5.81
C GLU A 70 -21.73 -5.20 6.32
N GLY A 71 -20.44 -5.41 6.06
CA GLY A 71 -19.67 -6.59 6.44
C GLY A 71 -19.64 -7.69 5.37
N ASN A 72 -20.11 -7.39 4.14
CA ASN A 72 -19.96 -8.31 3.02
C ASN A 72 -18.53 -8.24 2.49
N GLU A 73 -17.91 -9.39 2.27
CA GLU A 73 -16.55 -9.45 1.74
C GLU A 73 -16.52 -9.32 0.22
N PHE A 74 -15.61 -8.46 -0.26
CA PHE A 74 -15.34 -8.26 -1.68
C PHE A 74 -13.85 -8.45 -1.95
N SER A 75 -13.55 -9.27 -2.95
CA SER A 75 -12.20 -9.42 -3.49
C SER A 75 -12.04 -8.55 -4.73
N LEU A 76 -10.80 -8.15 -5.08
CA LEU A 76 -10.53 -7.48 -6.34
C LEU A 76 -11.06 -8.31 -7.53
N SER A 77 -10.87 -9.63 -7.47
CA SER A 77 -11.36 -10.57 -8.49
C SER A 77 -12.89 -10.60 -8.66
N THR A 78 -13.66 -10.15 -7.66
CA THR A 78 -15.13 -10.02 -7.76
C THR A 78 -15.55 -9.06 -8.87
N PHE A 79 -14.69 -8.08 -9.20
CA PHE A 79 -14.98 -7.03 -10.17
C PHE A 79 -14.47 -7.32 -11.58
N LYS A 80 -14.00 -8.55 -11.86
CA LYS A 80 -13.63 -8.96 -13.23
C LYS A 80 -14.80 -8.77 -14.18
N GLY A 81 -14.48 -8.32 -15.39
CA GLY A 81 -15.47 -7.88 -16.38
C GLY A 81 -15.65 -6.35 -16.40
N SER A 82 -15.14 -5.64 -15.41
CA SER A 82 -15.11 -4.18 -15.31
C SER A 82 -13.67 -3.67 -15.20
N LEU A 83 -13.40 -2.49 -15.72
CA LEU A 83 -12.21 -1.74 -15.36
C LEU A 83 -12.30 -1.40 -13.87
N VAL A 84 -11.23 -1.60 -13.08
CA VAL A 84 -11.25 -1.31 -11.64
C VAL A 84 -10.25 -0.21 -11.32
N TYR A 85 -10.77 0.92 -10.85
CA TYR A 85 -9.96 2.00 -10.29
C TYR A 85 -9.94 1.87 -8.76
N VAL A 86 -8.77 1.66 -8.20
CA VAL A 86 -8.57 1.50 -6.75
C VAL A 86 -7.92 2.75 -6.18
N ASP A 87 -8.47 3.30 -5.09
CA ASP A 87 -7.79 4.24 -4.22
C ASP A 87 -7.60 3.67 -2.82
N VAL A 88 -6.40 3.82 -2.29
CA VAL A 88 -6.07 3.44 -0.91
C VAL A 88 -5.91 4.72 -0.09
N TRP A 89 -6.69 4.83 0.98
CA TRP A 89 -6.84 6.06 1.73
C TRP A 89 -7.06 5.85 3.23
N ALA A 90 -7.18 6.96 3.98
CA ALA A 90 -7.64 6.94 5.37
C ALA A 90 -8.24 8.28 5.80
N THR A 91 -9.05 8.28 6.86
CA THR A 91 -9.72 9.47 7.40
C THR A 91 -8.74 10.50 7.98
N TRP A 92 -7.63 10.04 8.52
CA TRP A 92 -6.55 10.89 9.04
C TRP A 92 -5.60 11.42 7.96
N CYS A 93 -5.69 10.91 6.72
CA CYS A 93 -4.85 11.32 5.60
C CYS A 93 -5.34 12.66 5.01
N GLY A 94 -4.62 13.73 5.27
CA GLY A 94 -4.92 15.05 4.73
C GLY A 94 -4.92 15.10 3.20
N PRO A 95 -3.84 14.67 2.52
CA PRO A 95 -3.79 14.59 1.06
C PRO A 95 -4.92 13.75 0.46
N CYS A 96 -5.26 12.59 1.06
CA CYS A 96 -6.36 11.75 0.55
C CYS A 96 -7.71 12.50 0.56
N LYS A 97 -7.96 13.27 1.62
CA LYS A 97 -9.17 14.11 1.71
C LYS A 97 -9.22 15.21 0.66
N ALA A 98 -8.07 15.70 0.23
CA ALA A 98 -7.98 16.71 -0.82
C ALA A 98 -8.34 16.14 -2.20
N GLU A 99 -8.15 14.82 -2.42
CA GLU A 99 -8.51 14.12 -3.66
C GLU A 99 -10.02 13.81 -3.77
N ILE A 100 -10.77 13.80 -2.68
CA ILE A 100 -12.20 13.45 -2.68
C ILE A 100 -13.02 14.22 -3.73
N PRO A 101 -12.89 15.54 -3.91
CA PRO A 101 -13.66 16.25 -4.93
C PRO A 101 -13.34 15.78 -6.37
N ALA A 102 -12.06 15.51 -6.66
CA ALA A 102 -11.61 15.02 -7.96
C ALA A 102 -12.12 13.59 -8.21
N LEU A 103 -12.06 12.70 -7.20
CA LEU A 103 -12.60 11.35 -7.28
C LEU A 103 -14.11 11.34 -7.55
N LYS A 104 -14.87 12.19 -6.86
CA LYS A 104 -16.32 12.33 -7.12
C LYS A 104 -16.63 12.81 -8.53
N THR A 105 -15.85 13.74 -9.06
CA THR A 105 -16.00 14.19 -10.44
C THR A 105 -15.71 13.04 -11.40
N LEU A 106 -14.63 12.28 -11.15
CA LEU A 106 -14.27 11.13 -11.96
C LEU A 106 -15.36 10.05 -11.95
N GLU A 107 -15.89 9.71 -10.77
CA GLU A 107 -17.02 8.77 -10.62
C GLU A 107 -18.25 9.25 -11.38
N HIS A 108 -18.58 10.54 -11.28
CA HIS A 108 -19.70 11.12 -12.00
C HIS A 108 -19.50 11.07 -13.52
N ASP A 109 -18.32 11.42 -14.01
CA ASP A 109 -18.05 11.49 -15.45
C ASP A 109 -18.04 10.10 -16.09
N TYR A 110 -17.65 9.07 -15.33
CA TYR A 110 -17.56 7.70 -15.80
C TYR A 110 -18.68 6.77 -15.31
N HIS A 111 -19.74 7.29 -14.68
CA HIS A 111 -20.81 6.48 -14.07
C HIS A 111 -21.55 5.57 -15.07
N ASN A 112 -21.56 5.90 -16.37
CA ASN A 112 -22.16 5.09 -17.43
C ASN A 112 -21.17 4.17 -18.15
N ASN A 113 -19.91 4.15 -17.71
CA ASN A 113 -18.87 3.32 -18.29
C ASN A 113 -18.74 2.01 -17.50
N ASN A 114 -18.14 1.00 -18.12
CA ASN A 114 -17.86 -0.27 -17.46
C ASN A 114 -16.61 -0.13 -16.57
N ILE A 115 -16.72 0.65 -15.49
CA ILE A 115 -15.67 0.90 -14.51
C ILE A 115 -16.24 0.81 -13.09
N THR A 116 -15.50 0.16 -12.21
CA THR A 116 -15.76 0.10 -10.78
C THR A 116 -14.76 0.98 -10.05
N PHE A 117 -15.25 1.90 -9.23
CA PHE A 117 -14.45 2.66 -8.29
C PHE A 117 -14.43 1.93 -6.95
N LEU A 118 -13.26 1.55 -6.48
CA LEU A 118 -13.02 0.73 -5.30
C LEU A 118 -12.10 1.47 -4.34
N SER A 119 -12.64 1.94 -3.22
CA SER A 119 -11.88 2.67 -2.19
C SER A 119 -11.58 1.75 -1.02
N VAL A 120 -10.29 1.57 -0.70
CA VAL A 120 -9.82 0.72 0.40
C VAL A 120 -9.25 1.60 1.51
N SER A 121 -9.96 1.65 2.64
CA SER A 121 -9.51 2.40 3.81
C SER A 121 -8.54 1.58 4.67
N VAL A 122 -7.40 2.17 5.02
CA VAL A 122 -6.44 1.63 6.00
C VAL A 122 -6.65 2.19 7.41
N ASP A 123 -7.83 2.74 7.70
CA ASP A 123 -8.18 3.14 9.06
C ASP A 123 -8.25 1.92 10.00
N THR A 124 -7.74 2.07 11.20
CA THR A 124 -7.96 1.11 12.30
C THR A 124 -9.23 1.43 13.09
N ASP A 125 -9.71 2.67 13.01
CA ASP A 125 -10.98 3.12 13.59
C ASP A 125 -12.10 2.98 12.56
N LYS A 126 -12.87 1.89 12.70
CA LYS A 126 -14.00 1.60 11.80
C LYS A 126 -15.10 2.64 11.87
N GLU A 127 -15.34 3.21 13.07
CA GLU A 127 -16.39 4.21 13.26
C GLU A 127 -16.03 5.53 12.58
N ALA A 128 -14.77 5.97 12.69
CA ALA A 128 -14.27 7.15 11.99
C ALA A 128 -14.42 6.99 10.46
N TRP A 129 -14.08 5.80 9.92
CA TRP A 129 -14.26 5.49 8.51
C TRP A 129 -15.73 5.54 8.09
N LEU A 130 -16.63 4.84 8.80
CA LEU A 130 -18.07 4.84 8.50
C LEU A 130 -18.66 6.25 8.50
N ASN A 131 -18.32 7.04 9.52
CA ASN A 131 -18.77 8.42 9.64
C ASN A 131 -18.31 9.26 8.44
N MET A 132 -17.05 9.16 8.03
CA MET A 132 -16.55 9.92 6.90
C MET A 132 -17.16 9.48 5.56
N VAL A 133 -17.35 8.18 5.34
CA VAL A 133 -18.05 7.67 4.16
C VAL A 133 -19.46 8.26 4.05
N ALA A 134 -20.19 8.31 5.18
CA ALA A 134 -21.54 8.87 5.25
C ALA A 134 -21.54 10.41 5.09
N ASP A 135 -20.74 11.12 5.87
CA ASP A 135 -20.70 12.60 5.90
C ASP A 135 -20.25 13.18 4.55
N LYS A 136 -19.29 12.55 3.92
CA LYS A 136 -18.79 12.96 2.60
C LYS A 136 -19.59 12.35 1.45
N GLN A 137 -20.54 11.45 1.73
CA GLN A 137 -21.32 10.76 0.70
C GLN A 137 -20.37 10.15 -0.36
N LEU A 138 -19.39 9.36 0.10
CA LEU A 138 -18.43 8.73 -0.79
C LEU A 138 -19.15 7.64 -1.61
N GLY A 139 -18.93 7.69 -2.93
CA GLY A 139 -19.50 6.74 -3.88
C GLY A 139 -18.67 5.47 -4.02
N GLY A 140 -18.92 4.74 -5.11
CA GLY A 140 -18.20 3.50 -5.40
C GLY A 140 -18.36 2.41 -4.34
N VAL A 141 -17.47 1.45 -4.35
CA VAL A 141 -17.39 0.36 -3.37
C VAL A 141 -16.39 0.77 -2.28
N GLN A 142 -16.86 0.88 -1.04
CA GLN A 142 -16.05 1.30 0.10
C GLN A 142 -15.70 0.09 0.95
N LEU A 143 -14.40 -0.24 1.04
CA LEU A 143 -13.87 -1.37 1.79
C LEU A 143 -12.99 -0.92 2.96
N TRP A 144 -12.95 -1.74 4.00
CA TRP A 144 -12.18 -1.45 5.22
C TRP A 144 -11.12 -2.52 5.47
N ALA A 145 -9.85 -2.14 5.33
CA ALA A 145 -8.72 -3.05 5.50
C ALA A 145 -8.26 -3.21 6.95
N ASN A 146 -8.75 -2.40 7.89
CA ASN A 146 -8.34 -2.44 9.29
C ASN A 146 -6.82 -2.27 9.50
N GLY A 147 -6.26 -1.22 8.91
CA GLY A 147 -4.83 -0.89 9.04
C GLY A 147 -4.00 -1.21 7.79
N TRP A 148 -2.69 -1.17 7.96
CA TRP A 148 -1.71 -1.49 6.92
C TRP A 148 -1.58 -3.02 6.79
N THR A 149 -2.46 -3.60 5.99
CA THR A 149 -2.64 -5.05 5.87
C THR A 149 -2.10 -5.60 4.54
N GLU A 150 -2.71 -6.66 4.02
CA GLU A 150 -2.23 -7.39 2.86
C GLU A 150 -2.07 -6.52 1.61
N ILE A 151 -3.04 -5.66 1.28
CA ILE A 151 -2.96 -4.79 0.10
C ILE A 151 -1.72 -3.88 0.15
N THR A 152 -1.39 -3.33 1.32
CA THR A 152 -0.25 -2.43 1.46
C THR A 152 1.08 -3.17 1.33
N LYS A 153 1.16 -4.41 1.79
CA LYS A 153 2.34 -5.28 1.65
C LYS A 153 2.50 -5.76 0.21
N SER A 154 1.44 -6.36 -0.35
CA SER A 154 1.47 -6.97 -1.67
C SER A 154 1.74 -5.97 -2.80
N TYR A 155 1.28 -4.73 -2.64
CA TYR A 155 1.51 -3.66 -3.61
C TYR A 155 2.60 -2.66 -3.18
N ALA A 156 3.44 -3.02 -2.19
CA ALA A 156 4.54 -2.21 -1.68
C ALA A 156 4.12 -0.75 -1.37
N ILE A 157 2.90 -0.55 -0.83
CA ILE A 157 2.35 0.77 -0.53
C ILE A 157 2.98 1.26 0.76
N ASN A 158 3.78 2.33 0.67
CA ASN A 158 4.49 2.94 1.79
C ASN A 158 3.90 4.30 2.19
N GLY A 159 2.91 4.79 1.44
CA GLY A 159 2.23 6.06 1.69
C GLY A 159 0.92 6.13 0.94
N ILE A 160 0.00 6.95 1.45
CA ILE A 160 -1.32 7.22 0.87
C ILE A 160 -1.50 8.73 0.64
N PRO A 161 -2.31 9.14 -0.37
CA PRO A 161 -3.14 8.30 -1.24
C PRO A 161 -2.31 7.46 -2.22
N ARG A 162 -2.84 6.29 -2.59
CA ARG A 162 -2.28 5.43 -3.63
C ARG A 162 -3.38 5.03 -4.59
N PHE A 163 -3.14 5.23 -5.88
CA PHE A 163 -4.09 4.88 -6.94
C PHE A 163 -3.54 3.73 -7.77
N MET A 164 -4.42 2.81 -8.16
CA MET A 164 -4.08 1.67 -9.02
C MET A 164 -5.21 1.43 -10.01
N LEU A 165 -4.87 0.89 -11.18
CA LEU A 165 -5.83 0.61 -12.24
C LEU A 165 -5.65 -0.80 -12.78
N PHE A 166 -6.75 -1.54 -12.90
CA PHE A 166 -6.79 -2.92 -13.37
C PHE A 166 -7.76 -3.06 -14.54
N ASP A 167 -7.42 -3.90 -15.51
CA ASP A 167 -8.26 -4.17 -16.66
C ASP A 167 -9.44 -5.11 -16.35
N THR A 168 -10.27 -5.38 -17.35
CA THR A 168 -11.45 -6.25 -17.21
C THR A 168 -11.12 -7.70 -16.93
N ASP A 169 -9.91 -8.15 -17.23
CA ASP A 169 -9.44 -9.50 -16.94
C ASP A 169 -8.77 -9.59 -15.56
N GLY A 170 -8.58 -8.44 -14.88
CA GLY A 170 -7.93 -8.31 -13.59
C GLY A 170 -6.41 -8.23 -13.69
N ASN A 171 -5.87 -7.75 -14.81
CA ASN A 171 -4.43 -7.50 -14.97
C ASN A 171 -4.10 -6.04 -14.64
N VAL A 172 -2.85 -5.79 -14.30
CA VAL A 172 -2.35 -4.47 -13.96
C VAL A 172 -2.29 -3.56 -15.20
N ILE A 173 -2.90 -2.38 -15.11
CA ILE A 173 -2.69 -1.28 -16.06
C ILE A 173 -1.72 -0.25 -15.46
N SER A 174 -1.87 0.05 -14.15
CA SER A 174 -1.02 0.98 -13.41
C SER A 174 -1.04 0.66 -11.93
N LEU A 175 0.11 0.81 -11.29
CA LEU A 175 0.28 0.68 -9.84
C LEU A 175 0.80 1.98 -9.25
#